data_8ec5633d2b60bbf9026215719af2c588
#
_entry.id   8ec5633d2b60bbf9026215719af2c588
#
_cell.length_a   1.000
_cell.length_b   1.000
_cell.length_c   1.000
_cell.angle_alpha   90.00
_cell.angle_beta   90.00
_cell.angle_gamma   90.00
#
_symmetry.space_group_name_H-M   'P 1'
#
loop_
_entity.id
_entity.type
_entity.pdbx_description
1 polymer ?
#
loop_
_entity_poly.entity_id
_entity_poly.type
_entity_poly.pdbx_seq_one_letter_code
_entity_poly.pdbx_strand_id
1 'polypeptide(L)'
;MTKLTTHVLDIYSGKPGVGIKVELYYFNNNKREKKKTLRLNEDGRADKPLLEGEDFLNGKYELVFFIGEYFKNITKSGELPFLDDVAIRFGISNSKEHYHVPLLVSPWSYSTYRGS
;
A
#
# COMPACT_ATOMS: atom_id res chain seq x y z
N MET A 1 -9.66 16.96 -7.50
CA MET A 1 -9.14 16.80 -6.14
C MET A 1 -7.89 15.96 -6.16
N THR A 2 -6.87 16.42 -5.48
CA THR A 2 -5.56 15.82 -5.55
C THR A 2 -5.30 15.05 -4.26
N LYS A 3 -5.21 13.75 -4.40
CA LYS A 3 -4.99 12.89 -3.24
C LYS A 3 -4.34 11.58 -3.65
N LEU A 4 -3.68 10.96 -2.67
CA LEU A 4 -3.07 9.65 -2.81
C LEU A 4 -3.94 8.63 -2.07
N THR A 5 -4.33 7.59 -2.78
CA THR A 5 -5.17 6.53 -2.21
C THR A 5 -4.57 5.16 -2.52
N THR A 6 -5.00 4.15 -1.76
CA THR A 6 -4.59 2.77 -1.98
C THR A 6 -5.77 1.82 -1.77
N HIS A 7 -5.62 0.62 -2.28
CA HIS A 7 -6.62 -0.44 -2.18
C HIS A 7 -5.91 -1.77 -2.35
N VAL A 8 -6.21 -2.74 -1.51
CA VAL A 8 -5.62 -4.07 -1.62
C VAL A 8 -6.70 -5.09 -1.91
N LEU A 9 -6.48 -5.88 -2.95
CA LEU A 9 -7.29 -7.04 -3.27
C LEU A 9 -6.49 -8.30 -3.01
N ASP A 10 -7.01 -9.14 -2.11
CA ASP A 10 -6.48 -10.47 -1.84
C ASP A 10 -6.99 -11.40 -2.94
N ILE A 11 -6.15 -11.65 -3.95
CA ILE A 11 -6.56 -12.48 -5.10
C ILE A 11 -6.51 -13.96 -4.79
N TYR A 12 -5.90 -14.35 -3.67
CA TYR A 12 -5.93 -15.74 -3.22
C TYR A 12 -7.31 -16.10 -2.66
N SER A 13 -7.86 -15.24 -1.81
CA SER A 13 -9.17 -15.47 -1.19
C SER A 13 -10.32 -14.88 -1.99
N GLY A 14 -10.04 -13.99 -2.96
CA GLY A 14 -11.08 -13.29 -3.72
C GLY A 14 -11.80 -12.23 -2.89
N LYS A 15 -11.10 -11.57 -1.99
CA LYS A 15 -11.67 -10.63 -1.02
C LYS A 15 -10.81 -9.37 -0.89
N PRO A 16 -11.38 -8.28 -0.36
CA PRO A 16 -10.56 -7.14 0.02
C PRO A 16 -9.53 -7.54 1.09
N GLY A 17 -8.39 -6.87 1.09
CA GLY A 17 -7.33 -7.09 2.08
C GLY A 17 -7.65 -6.42 3.40
N VAL A 18 -8.59 -6.97 4.15
CA VAL A 18 -9.08 -6.40 5.41
C VAL A 18 -8.01 -6.48 6.48
N GLY A 19 -7.77 -5.36 7.16
CA GLY A 19 -6.89 -5.32 8.32
C GLY A 19 -5.40 -5.33 8.02
N ILE A 20 -5.00 -5.29 6.75
CA ILE A 20 -3.59 -5.25 6.39
C ILE A 20 -2.97 -3.96 6.91
N LYS A 21 -1.85 -4.09 7.60
CA LYS A 21 -1.07 -2.94 8.03
C LYS A 21 -0.33 -2.34 6.84
N VAL A 22 -0.38 -1.03 6.71
CA VAL A 22 0.28 -0.28 5.63
C VAL A 22 1.06 0.87 6.23
N GLU A 23 2.27 1.08 5.74
CA GLU A 23 3.09 2.23 6.11
C GLU A 23 3.41 3.04 4.86
N LEU A 24 3.34 4.36 4.97
CA LEU A 24 3.68 5.28 3.90
C LEU A 24 4.93 6.06 4.28
N TYR A 25 5.89 6.09 3.37
CA TYR A 25 7.14 6.83 3.53
C TYR A 25 7.32 7.84 2.40
N TYR A 26 7.99 8.92 2.72
CA TYR A 26 8.41 9.94 1.78
C TYR A 26 9.94 10.01 1.78
N PHE A 27 10.56 10.16 0.61
CA PHE A 27 12.02 10.29 0.50
C PHE A 27 12.39 11.77 0.41
N ASN A 28 12.96 12.28 1.49
CA ASN A 28 13.46 13.66 1.54
C ASN A 28 14.98 13.60 1.46
N ASN A 29 15.55 14.02 0.31
CA ASN A 29 16.99 13.97 0.06
C ASN A 29 17.54 12.54 0.29
N ASN A 30 16.87 11.55 -0.26
CA ASN A 30 17.22 10.13 -0.14
C ASN A 30 17.06 9.56 1.28
N LYS A 31 16.52 10.34 2.21
CA LYS A 31 16.23 9.87 3.55
C LYS A 31 14.75 9.49 3.65
N ARG A 32 14.51 8.27 4.06
CA ARG A 32 13.14 7.74 4.17
C ARG A 32 12.49 8.24 5.46
N GLU A 33 11.36 8.92 5.34
CA GLU A 33 10.61 9.45 6.47
C GLU A 33 9.23 8.81 6.50
N LYS A 34 8.87 8.23 7.65
CA LYS A 34 7.54 7.64 7.81
C LYS A 34 6.51 8.75 7.92
N LYS A 35 5.49 8.69 7.08
CA LYS A 35 4.40 9.66 7.07
C LYS A 35 3.15 9.13 7.73
N LYS A 36 2.82 7.86 7.54
CA LYS A 36 1.61 7.26 8.11
C LYS A 36 1.80 5.78 8.38
N THR A 37 1.07 5.30 9.36
CA THR A 37 0.85 3.89 9.63
C THR A 37 -0.64 3.70 9.83
N LEU A 38 -1.24 2.73 9.15
CA LEU A 38 -2.68 2.48 9.22
C LEU A 38 -2.97 1.01 8.98
N ARG A 39 -4.21 0.62 9.24
CA ARG A 39 -4.71 -0.68 8.84
C ARG A 39 -5.88 -0.47 7.90
N LEU A 40 -5.95 -1.31 6.86
CA LEU A 40 -7.00 -1.21 5.86
C LEU A 40 -8.33 -1.64 6.47
N ASN A 41 -9.41 -1.02 6.00
CA ASN A 41 -10.76 -1.27 6.48
C ASN A 41 -11.39 -2.49 5.81
N GLU A 42 -12.68 -2.68 6.01
CA GLU A 42 -13.41 -3.83 5.46
C GLU A 42 -13.46 -3.86 3.93
N ASP A 43 -13.22 -2.73 3.30
CA ASP A 43 -13.16 -2.63 1.84
C ASP A 43 -11.73 -2.81 1.30
N GLY A 44 -10.75 -3.04 2.16
CA GLY A 44 -9.36 -3.10 1.76
C GLY A 44 -8.79 -1.74 1.40
N ARG A 45 -9.36 -0.69 1.95
CA ARG A 45 -8.97 0.71 1.68
C ARG A 45 -8.63 1.42 2.97
N ALA A 46 -7.97 2.56 2.86
CA ALA A 46 -7.82 3.46 4.00
C ALA A 46 -9.12 4.23 4.20
N ASP A 47 -9.48 4.53 5.46
CA ASP A 47 -10.69 5.29 5.75
C ASP A 47 -10.62 6.70 5.18
N LYS A 48 -9.42 7.24 5.05
CA LYS A 48 -9.17 8.57 4.50
C LYS A 48 -8.07 8.47 3.46
N PRO A 49 -7.95 9.44 2.55
CA PRO A 49 -6.80 9.46 1.65
C PRO A 49 -5.49 9.40 2.45
N LEU A 50 -4.49 8.75 1.89
CA LEU A 50 -3.18 8.67 2.54
C LEU A 50 -2.57 10.05 2.68
N LEU A 51 -2.66 10.84 1.62
CA LEU A 51 -2.25 12.24 1.61
C LEU A 51 -3.21 13.00 0.73
N GLU A 52 -3.42 14.29 1.05
CA GLU A 52 -4.25 15.18 0.23
C GLU A 52 -3.88 16.63 0.48
N GLY A 53 -4.26 17.48 -0.46
CA GLY A 53 -4.04 18.91 -0.32
C GLY A 53 -2.57 19.27 -0.22
N GLU A 54 -2.25 20.16 0.69
CA GLU A 54 -0.89 20.69 0.86
C GLU A 54 0.11 19.65 1.34
N ASP A 55 -0.37 18.59 1.98
CA ASP A 55 0.51 17.52 2.46
C ASP A 55 0.95 16.59 1.34
N PHE A 56 0.28 16.63 0.19
CA PHE A 56 0.59 15.78 -0.94
C PHE A 56 1.61 16.48 -1.84
N LEU A 57 2.87 16.09 -1.69
CA LEU A 57 4.00 16.73 -2.37
C LEU A 57 4.47 15.90 -3.55
N ASN A 58 5.10 16.59 -4.53
CA ASN A 58 5.86 15.87 -5.55
C ASN A 58 7.05 15.19 -4.91
N GLY A 59 7.45 14.06 -5.46
CA GLY A 59 8.62 13.36 -4.96
C GLY A 59 8.45 11.85 -4.99
N LYS A 60 9.37 11.18 -4.32
CA LYS A 60 9.41 9.72 -4.27
C LYS A 60 8.77 9.23 -2.97
N TYR A 61 7.96 8.21 -3.08
CA TYR A 61 7.24 7.61 -1.96
C TYR A 61 7.45 6.09 -1.93
N GLU A 62 7.17 5.50 -0.79
CA GLU A 62 7.15 4.04 -0.65
C GLU A 62 5.94 3.64 0.19
N LEU A 63 5.17 2.69 -0.32
CA LEU A 63 4.12 2.02 0.45
C LEU A 63 4.63 0.65 0.82
N VAL A 64 4.53 0.31 2.09
CA VAL A 64 4.90 -1.03 2.59
C VAL A 64 3.62 -1.70 3.08
N PHE A 65 3.29 -2.84 2.47
CA PHE A 65 2.10 -3.63 2.80
C PHE A 65 2.55 -4.87 3.55
N PHE A 66 2.11 -5.03 4.77
CA PHE A 66 2.52 -6.15 5.63
C PHE A 66 1.65 -7.37 5.34
N ILE A 67 1.82 -7.93 4.14
CA ILE A 67 0.95 -9.02 3.68
C ILE A 67 1.34 -10.37 4.27
N GLY A 68 2.58 -10.54 4.71
CA GLY A 68 3.01 -11.77 5.34
C GLY A 68 2.21 -12.08 6.60
N GLU A 69 2.02 -11.09 7.48
CA GLU A 69 1.21 -11.27 8.69
C GLU A 69 -0.26 -11.50 8.36
N TYR A 70 -0.75 -10.90 7.27
CA TYR A 70 -2.13 -11.06 6.83
C TYR A 70 -2.39 -12.50 6.39
N PHE A 71 -1.53 -13.03 5.50
CA PHE A 71 -1.73 -14.37 4.96
C PHE A 71 -1.37 -15.49 5.96
N LYS A 72 -0.63 -15.17 7.01
CA LYS A 72 -0.26 -16.13 8.03
C LYS A 72 -1.48 -16.85 8.62
N ASN A 73 -2.59 -16.14 8.75
CA ASN A 73 -3.82 -16.70 9.31
C ASN A 73 -4.73 -17.29 8.24
N ILE A 74 -4.40 -17.17 6.98
CA ILE A 74 -5.24 -17.60 5.86
C ILE A 74 -4.68 -18.87 5.21
N THR A 75 -3.36 -18.94 5.07
CA THR A 75 -2.70 -20.12 4.53
C THR A 75 -1.73 -20.69 5.55
N LYS A 76 -1.56 -22.00 5.53
CA LYS A 76 -0.50 -22.63 6.27
C LYS A 76 0.71 -22.71 5.36
N SER A 77 1.43 -21.62 5.24
CA SER A 77 2.74 -21.64 4.63
C SER A 77 3.74 -22.06 5.70
N GLY A 78 4.90 -22.48 5.33
CA GLY A 78 5.94 -22.92 6.25
C GLY A 78 6.33 -21.84 7.26
N GLU A 79 7.49 -21.98 7.88
CA GLU A 79 7.95 -21.07 8.93
C GLU A 79 8.07 -19.63 8.46
N LEU A 80 8.44 -19.44 7.19
CA LEU A 80 8.55 -18.12 6.60
C LEU A 80 7.66 -18.01 5.38
N PRO A 81 6.90 -16.92 5.25
CA PRO A 81 6.11 -16.71 4.03
C PRO A 81 7.05 -16.42 2.87
N PHE A 82 6.64 -16.81 1.65
CA PHE A 82 7.41 -16.46 0.46
C PHE A 82 7.44 -14.95 0.26
N LEU A 83 6.24 -14.31 0.25
CA LEU A 83 6.14 -12.86 0.28
C LEU A 83 5.86 -12.43 1.71
N ASP A 84 6.72 -11.58 2.25
CA ASP A 84 6.57 -11.04 3.59
C ASP A 84 6.00 -9.63 3.47
N ASP A 85 6.83 -8.60 3.49
CA ASP A 85 6.38 -7.24 3.26
C ASP A 85 6.54 -6.91 1.80
N VAL A 86 5.51 -6.32 1.19
CA VAL A 86 5.60 -5.83 -0.18
C VAL A 86 5.81 -4.33 -0.13
N ALA A 87 6.94 -3.89 -0.68
CA ALA A 87 7.31 -2.47 -0.73
C ALA A 87 7.20 -2.00 -2.17
N ILE A 88 6.42 -0.94 -2.38
CA ILE A 88 6.24 -0.33 -3.69
C ILE A 88 6.75 1.10 -3.62
N ARG A 89 7.79 1.39 -4.41
CA ARG A 89 8.32 2.74 -4.56
C ARG A 89 7.77 3.35 -5.81
N PHE A 90 7.30 4.58 -5.71
CA PHE A 90 6.70 5.27 -6.85
C PHE A 90 6.99 6.76 -6.77
N GLY A 91 6.91 7.42 -7.92
CA GLY A 91 7.16 8.84 -8.02
C GLY A 91 5.87 9.61 -8.29
N ILE A 92 5.74 10.75 -7.64
CA ILE A 92 4.68 11.71 -7.90
C ILE A 92 5.33 12.89 -8.60
N SER A 93 5.09 13.02 -9.89
CA SER A 93 5.66 14.14 -10.66
C SER A 93 4.72 15.34 -10.68
N ASN A 94 3.44 15.14 -10.45
CA ASN A 94 2.46 16.22 -10.43
C ASN A 94 1.42 15.97 -9.34
N SER A 95 1.65 16.53 -8.16
CA SER A 95 0.76 16.37 -7.00
C SER A 95 -0.60 17.03 -7.19
N LYS A 96 -0.82 17.70 -8.31
CA LYS A 96 -2.14 18.25 -8.64
C LYS A 96 -3.03 17.22 -9.32
N GLU A 97 -2.52 16.02 -9.58
CA GLU A 97 -3.32 14.91 -10.08
C GLU A 97 -3.65 13.94 -8.97
N HIS A 98 -4.71 13.20 -9.16
CA HIS A 98 -5.07 12.12 -8.25
C HIS A 98 -4.21 10.89 -8.57
N TYR A 99 -3.65 10.24 -7.54
CA TYR A 99 -2.87 9.01 -7.67
C TYR A 99 -3.51 7.92 -6.84
N HIS A 100 -3.71 6.77 -7.45
CA HIS A 100 -4.23 5.59 -6.79
C HIS A 100 -3.22 4.47 -7.01
N VAL A 101 -2.75 3.85 -5.92
CA VAL A 101 -1.74 2.78 -5.97
C VAL A 101 -2.37 1.52 -5.39
N PRO A 102 -2.99 0.69 -6.23
CA PRO A 102 -3.61 -0.54 -5.76
C PRO A 102 -2.59 -1.67 -5.69
N LEU A 103 -2.87 -2.66 -4.85
CA LEU A 103 -2.09 -3.88 -4.77
C LEU A 103 -3.02 -5.08 -4.95
N LEU A 104 -2.68 -5.93 -5.92
CA LEU A 104 -3.33 -7.22 -6.10
C LEU A 104 -2.33 -8.26 -5.63
N VAL A 105 -2.68 -9.04 -4.61
CA VAL A 105 -1.67 -9.84 -3.93
C VAL A 105 -2.17 -11.23 -3.54
N SER A 106 -1.27 -12.21 -3.66
CA SER A 106 -1.44 -13.55 -3.13
C SER A 106 -0.24 -13.86 -2.25
N PRO A 107 -0.20 -15.00 -1.56
CA PRO A 107 1.01 -15.35 -0.80
C PRO A 107 2.27 -15.49 -1.64
N TRP A 108 2.15 -15.61 -2.98
CA TRP A 108 3.30 -15.90 -3.86
C TRP A 108 3.54 -14.88 -4.96
N SER A 109 2.61 -13.94 -5.16
CA SER A 109 2.78 -12.97 -6.25
C SER A 109 2.00 -11.70 -5.96
N TYR A 110 2.40 -10.61 -6.61
CA TYR A 110 1.63 -9.38 -6.53
C TYR A 110 1.80 -8.57 -7.81
N SER A 111 0.87 -7.67 -8.02
CA SER A 111 0.98 -6.66 -9.07
C SER A 111 0.43 -5.34 -8.56
N THR A 112 0.88 -4.28 -9.20
CA THR A 112 0.43 -2.93 -8.90
C THR A 112 0.36 -2.15 -10.22
N TYR A 113 -0.36 -1.05 -10.20
CA TYR A 113 -0.42 -0.14 -11.33
C TYR A 113 -0.82 1.24 -10.83
N ARG A 114 -0.65 2.24 -11.69
CA ARG A 114 -1.14 3.57 -11.36
C ARG A 114 -2.61 3.64 -11.74
N GLY A 115 -3.48 3.72 -10.74
CA GLY A 115 -4.89 3.98 -10.95
C GLY A 115 -5.17 5.47 -11.02
N SER A 116 -6.35 5.81 -11.39
CA SER A 116 -6.78 7.20 -11.49
C SER A 116 -7.79 7.58 -10.43
#